data_1396a73418fd63d77a616ae9bfde706f
#
_entry.id   1396a73418fd63d77a616ae9bfde706f
#
_cell.length_a   1.000
_cell.length_b   1.000
_cell.length_c   1.000
_cell.angle_alpha   90.00
_cell.angle_beta   90.00
_cell.angle_gamma   90.00
#
_symmetry.space_group_name_H-M   'P 1'
#
loop_
_entity.id
_entity.type
_entity.pdbx_description
1 polymer ?
#
loop_
_entity_poly.entity_id
_entity_poly.type
_entity_poly.pdbx_seq_one_letter_code
_entity_poly.pdbx_strand_id
1 'polypeptide(L)'
;MHYEVVFDINTVGYRAWWFPTVMLVFAIVAVLVVRTVPPRPGVVMTPFLRAVPYLVSGMAVLITIFSFVLTYRELARLHDVLASGRAQVVEGQVTDFTPMDDFRHKTESFRVGDQWFAYSDYIGTGGFNTSSTHGGPIREGLQVRVTYVGGTIVRLEAAGLQHRGSWAHGLAIALRALGLLLFVSAGAALQSLIRRLARYRTGDPTSWWHWGWMEETNPNNYSSEGQALLDKSRTRILAFQVLAFIGVAIFITFTFFAHW
;
A
#
# COMPACT_ATOMS: atom_id res chain seq x y z
N MET A 1 -2.13 39.80 0.11
CA MET A 1 -1.48 38.60 -0.45
C MET A 1 -2.57 37.65 -0.89
N HIS A 2 -2.39 36.97 -2.01
CA HIS A 2 -3.35 35.94 -2.45
C HIS A 2 -2.90 34.61 -1.90
N TYR A 3 -3.75 33.93 -1.10
CA TYR A 3 -3.53 32.61 -0.56
C TYR A 3 -4.21 31.60 -1.45
N GLU A 4 -3.50 30.53 -1.78
CA GLU A 4 -4.03 29.37 -2.49
C GLU A 4 -4.25 28.22 -1.50
N VAL A 5 -5.38 27.53 -1.61
CA VAL A 5 -5.70 26.37 -0.75
C VAL A 5 -4.85 25.19 -1.22
N VAL A 6 -3.96 24.74 -0.36
CA VAL A 6 -3.08 23.56 -0.57
C VAL A 6 -3.76 22.29 -0.10
N PHE A 7 -4.41 22.39 1.04
CA PHE A 7 -5.09 21.27 1.67
C PHE A 7 -6.35 21.77 2.37
N ASP A 8 -7.44 21.06 2.19
CA ASP A 8 -8.67 21.26 2.94
C ASP A 8 -9.31 19.90 3.17
N ILE A 9 -9.49 19.54 4.45
CA ILE A 9 -10.08 18.28 4.87
C ILE A 9 -11.47 18.03 4.25
N ASN A 10 -12.23 19.11 3.98
CA ASN A 10 -13.56 19.03 3.37
C ASN A 10 -13.54 18.61 1.89
N THR A 11 -12.43 18.88 1.19
CA THR A 11 -12.31 18.62 -0.25
C THR A 11 -11.54 17.32 -0.55
N VAL A 12 -10.62 16.95 0.33
CA VAL A 12 -9.69 15.84 0.07
C VAL A 12 -10.30 14.46 0.40
N GLY A 13 -11.35 14.44 1.24
CA GLY A 13 -12.01 13.20 1.62
C GLY A 13 -11.17 12.27 2.50
N TYR A 14 -11.60 11.01 2.62
CA TYR A 14 -10.93 10.01 3.45
C TYR A 14 -9.69 9.43 2.74
N ARG A 15 -8.50 9.87 3.12
CA ARG A 15 -7.21 9.47 2.49
C ARG A 15 -6.67 8.13 2.99
N ALA A 16 -7.05 7.68 4.17
CA ALA A 16 -6.51 6.46 4.78
C ALA A 16 -7.13 5.16 4.25
N TRP A 17 -7.99 5.20 3.22
CA TRP A 17 -8.71 4.05 2.66
C TRP A 17 -7.80 2.96 2.06
N TRP A 18 -6.60 3.33 1.61
CA TRP A 18 -5.69 2.41 0.93
C TRP A 18 -5.22 1.26 1.84
N PHE A 19 -4.88 1.54 3.10
CA PHE A 19 -4.36 0.52 4.02
C PHE A 19 -5.42 -0.54 4.36
N PRO A 20 -6.64 -0.19 4.81
CA PRO A 20 -7.71 -1.15 5.00
C PRO A 20 -8.02 -1.96 3.74
N THR A 21 -8.00 -1.32 2.57
CA THR A 21 -8.27 -2.00 1.29
C THR A 21 -7.21 -3.05 0.97
N VAL A 22 -5.92 -2.73 1.15
CA VAL A 22 -4.82 -3.68 0.94
C VAL A 22 -4.96 -4.88 1.88
N MET A 23 -5.25 -4.67 3.16
CA MET A 23 -5.47 -5.75 4.12
C MET A 23 -6.65 -6.62 3.75
N LEU A 24 -7.75 -6.04 3.28
CA LEU A 24 -8.92 -6.77 2.81
C LEU A 24 -8.59 -7.62 1.58
N VAL A 25 -7.87 -7.07 0.61
CA VAL A 25 -7.42 -7.80 -0.58
C VAL A 25 -6.54 -8.98 -0.18
N PHE A 26 -5.60 -8.80 0.74
CA PHE A 26 -4.79 -9.89 1.27
C PHE A 26 -5.63 -11.00 1.91
N ALA A 27 -6.62 -10.63 2.72
CA ALA A 27 -7.54 -11.60 3.35
C ALA A 27 -8.32 -12.41 2.30
N ILE A 28 -8.86 -11.73 1.27
CA ILE A 28 -9.60 -12.39 0.19
C ILE A 28 -8.68 -13.33 -0.60
N VAL A 29 -7.49 -12.86 -0.99
CA VAL A 29 -6.51 -13.67 -1.74
C VAL A 29 -6.09 -14.88 -0.95
N ALA A 30 -5.81 -14.75 0.35
CA ALA A 30 -5.45 -15.87 1.21
C ALA A 30 -6.55 -16.95 1.25
N VAL A 31 -7.82 -16.56 1.41
CA VAL A 31 -8.95 -17.50 1.38
C VAL A 31 -9.12 -18.14 0.00
N LEU A 32 -8.99 -17.37 -1.07
CA LEU A 32 -9.09 -17.89 -2.43
C LEU A 32 -7.97 -18.90 -2.72
N VAL A 33 -6.74 -18.62 -2.33
CA VAL A 33 -5.60 -19.54 -2.49
C VAL A 33 -5.90 -20.85 -1.76
N VAL A 34 -6.33 -20.81 -0.51
CA VAL A 34 -6.64 -22.03 0.26
C VAL A 34 -7.78 -22.83 -0.36
N ARG A 35 -8.82 -22.16 -0.88
CA ARG A 35 -9.96 -22.86 -1.50
C ARG A 35 -9.65 -23.42 -2.88
N THR A 36 -8.77 -22.78 -3.62
CA THR A 36 -8.50 -23.13 -5.02
C THR A 36 -7.27 -24.01 -5.20
N VAL A 37 -6.33 -23.98 -4.24
CA VAL A 37 -5.11 -24.80 -4.27
C VAL A 37 -5.41 -26.10 -3.50
N PRO A 38 -5.53 -27.24 -4.19
CA PRO A 38 -5.71 -28.52 -3.50
C PRO A 38 -4.48 -28.81 -2.63
N PRO A 39 -4.66 -29.45 -1.46
CA PRO A 39 -3.53 -29.91 -0.67
C PRO A 39 -2.67 -30.84 -1.52
N ARG A 40 -1.35 -30.72 -1.38
CA ARG A 40 -0.41 -31.57 -2.11
C ARG A 40 -0.65 -33.05 -1.74
N PRO A 41 -0.65 -33.98 -2.73
CA PRO A 41 -0.73 -35.40 -2.45
C PRO A 41 0.41 -35.82 -1.50
N GLY A 42 0.12 -36.63 -0.47
CA GLY A 42 1.10 -37.10 0.50
C GLY A 42 1.40 -36.17 1.69
N VAL A 43 0.98 -34.92 1.66
CA VAL A 43 1.12 -34.00 2.82
C VAL A 43 -0.07 -34.22 3.76
N VAL A 44 0.19 -34.79 4.94
CA VAL A 44 -0.82 -34.86 6.02
C VAL A 44 -0.98 -33.46 6.62
N MET A 45 -1.97 -32.73 6.12
CA MET A 45 -2.34 -31.45 6.70
C MET A 45 -3.05 -31.70 8.04
N THR A 46 -2.41 -31.36 9.14
CA THR A 46 -3.08 -31.35 10.44
C THR A 46 -4.27 -30.38 10.42
N PRO A 47 -5.33 -30.61 11.21
CA PRO A 47 -6.47 -29.67 11.33
C PRO A 47 -6.01 -28.24 11.63
N PHE A 48 -4.97 -28.08 12.44
CA PHE A 48 -4.37 -26.80 12.77
C PHE A 48 -3.82 -26.09 11.52
N LEU A 49 -3.00 -26.76 10.71
CA LEU A 49 -2.43 -26.17 9.49
C LEU A 49 -3.51 -25.77 8.46
N ARG A 50 -4.63 -26.52 8.42
CA ARG A 50 -5.78 -26.13 7.60
C ARG A 50 -6.49 -24.89 8.10
N ALA A 51 -6.48 -24.64 9.42
CA ALA A 51 -7.11 -23.49 10.04
C ALA A 51 -6.28 -22.19 9.91
N VAL A 52 -4.95 -22.29 9.86
CA VAL A 52 -4.03 -21.13 9.85
C VAL A 52 -4.41 -20.06 8.81
N PRO A 53 -4.66 -20.36 7.52
CA PRO A 53 -5.01 -19.34 6.54
C PRO A 53 -6.33 -18.61 6.86
N TYR A 54 -7.30 -19.33 7.41
CA TYR A 54 -8.57 -18.72 7.83
C TYR A 54 -8.39 -17.85 9.07
N LEU A 55 -7.54 -18.23 10.01
CA LEU A 55 -7.17 -17.42 11.17
C LEU A 55 -6.45 -16.15 10.74
N VAL A 56 -5.46 -16.26 9.84
CA VAL A 56 -4.74 -15.09 9.28
C VAL A 56 -5.69 -14.17 8.53
N SER A 57 -6.58 -14.71 7.71
CA SER A 57 -7.59 -13.91 6.99
C SER A 57 -8.57 -13.25 7.95
N GLY A 58 -9.03 -13.96 8.98
CA GLY A 58 -9.89 -13.40 10.02
C GLY A 58 -9.21 -12.25 10.78
N MET A 59 -7.94 -12.43 11.14
CA MET A 59 -7.13 -11.37 11.76
C MET A 59 -6.98 -10.15 10.84
N ALA A 60 -6.70 -10.37 9.56
CA ALA A 60 -6.58 -9.29 8.57
C ALA A 60 -7.89 -8.51 8.42
N VAL A 61 -9.04 -9.18 8.41
CA VAL A 61 -10.37 -8.53 8.40
C VAL A 61 -10.59 -7.71 9.68
N LEU A 62 -10.27 -8.25 10.84
CA LEU A 62 -10.39 -7.51 12.11
C LEU A 62 -9.50 -6.26 12.13
N ILE A 63 -8.24 -6.37 11.69
CA ILE A 63 -7.33 -5.22 11.56
C ILE A 63 -7.90 -4.19 10.59
N THR A 64 -8.47 -4.64 9.46
CA THR A 64 -9.12 -3.75 8.47
C THR A 64 -10.25 -2.96 9.11
N ILE A 65 -11.19 -3.64 9.78
CA ILE A 65 -12.34 -2.99 10.44
C ILE A 65 -11.86 -2.01 11.51
N PHE A 66 -10.94 -2.43 12.36
CA PHE A 66 -10.42 -1.61 13.45
C PHE A 66 -9.71 -0.35 12.93
N SER A 67 -8.82 -0.52 11.96
CA SER A 67 -8.12 0.61 11.31
C SER A 67 -9.08 1.59 10.65
N PHE A 68 -10.08 1.07 9.92
CA PHE A 68 -11.10 1.89 9.29
C PHE A 68 -11.91 2.69 10.32
N VAL A 69 -12.38 2.02 11.38
CA VAL A 69 -13.20 2.68 12.42
C VAL A 69 -12.39 3.79 13.12
N LEU A 70 -11.13 3.52 13.48
CA LEU A 70 -10.31 4.51 14.17
C LEU A 70 -10.02 5.73 13.29
N THR A 71 -9.57 5.50 12.06
CA THR A 71 -9.19 6.60 11.16
C THR A 71 -10.42 7.38 10.68
N TYR A 72 -11.56 6.72 10.47
CA TYR A 72 -12.81 7.40 10.10
C TYR A 72 -13.37 8.25 11.25
N ARG A 73 -13.33 7.74 12.49
CA ARG A 73 -13.78 8.50 13.67
C ARG A 73 -12.93 9.75 13.89
N GLU A 74 -11.62 9.65 13.69
CA GLU A 74 -10.74 10.82 13.78
C GLU A 74 -11.08 11.86 12.70
N LEU A 75 -11.27 11.43 11.45
CA LEU A 75 -11.70 12.30 10.37
C LEU A 75 -13.03 13.00 10.70
N ALA A 76 -14.04 12.24 11.15
CA ALA A 76 -15.34 12.78 11.52
C ALA A 76 -15.22 13.82 12.64
N ARG A 77 -14.42 13.54 13.67
CA ARG A 77 -14.13 14.48 14.76
C ARG A 77 -13.52 15.79 14.25
N LEU A 78 -12.55 15.72 13.34
CA LEU A 78 -11.93 16.90 12.77
C LEU A 78 -12.92 17.72 11.94
N HIS A 79 -13.79 17.07 11.16
CA HIS A 79 -14.87 17.75 10.43
C HIS A 79 -15.85 18.45 11.36
N ASP A 80 -16.29 17.79 12.44
CA ASP A 80 -17.22 18.38 13.42
C ASP A 80 -16.62 19.61 14.12
N VAL A 81 -15.32 19.55 14.48
CA VAL A 81 -14.65 20.69 15.10
C VAL A 81 -14.50 21.85 14.11
N LEU A 82 -14.16 21.57 12.86
CA LEU A 82 -14.06 22.58 11.80
C LEU A 82 -15.43 23.22 11.53
N ALA A 83 -16.49 22.41 11.36
CA ALA A 83 -17.85 22.88 11.10
C ALA A 83 -18.43 23.69 12.26
N SER A 84 -18.05 23.37 13.51
CA SER A 84 -18.49 24.13 14.68
C SER A 84 -17.73 25.43 14.92
N GLY A 85 -16.77 25.79 14.04
CA GLY A 85 -15.95 27.00 14.17
C GLY A 85 -14.97 27.00 15.35
N ARG A 86 -14.71 25.84 15.97
CA ARG A 86 -13.79 25.68 17.10
C ARG A 86 -12.33 25.44 16.68
N ALA A 87 -12.07 25.33 15.38
CA ALA A 87 -10.72 25.23 14.85
C ALA A 87 -9.98 26.55 15.06
N GLN A 88 -8.73 26.47 15.42
CA GLN A 88 -7.85 27.63 15.58
C GLN A 88 -7.21 27.98 14.25
N VAL A 89 -6.88 29.27 14.05
CA VAL A 89 -6.23 29.76 12.84
C VAL A 89 -4.99 30.55 13.25
N VAL A 90 -3.88 30.25 12.61
CA VAL A 90 -2.65 31.05 12.71
C VAL A 90 -2.19 31.42 11.31
N GLU A 91 -1.72 32.65 11.14
CA GLU A 91 -1.20 33.18 9.89
C GLU A 91 0.18 33.78 10.12
N GLY A 92 1.12 33.51 9.25
CA GLY A 92 2.47 34.01 9.35
C GLY A 92 3.45 33.30 8.44
N GLN A 93 4.70 33.63 8.62
CA GLN A 93 5.81 32.99 7.94
C GLN A 93 6.23 31.73 8.66
N VAL A 94 6.53 30.71 7.89
CA VAL A 94 7.12 29.44 8.37
C VAL A 94 8.53 29.72 8.87
N THR A 95 8.80 29.33 10.11
CA THR A 95 10.12 29.43 10.77
C THR A 95 10.48 28.10 11.42
N ASP A 96 11.75 27.91 11.73
CA ASP A 96 12.28 26.71 12.39
C ASP A 96 11.91 25.42 11.63
N PHE A 97 11.91 25.49 10.30
CA PHE A 97 11.55 24.37 9.45
C PHE A 97 12.60 23.27 9.54
N THR A 98 12.16 22.08 9.92
CA THR A 98 12.97 20.87 9.94
C THR A 98 12.36 19.85 9.00
N PRO A 99 12.99 19.53 7.85
CA PRO A 99 12.47 18.57 6.90
C PRO A 99 12.45 17.15 7.50
N MET A 100 11.59 16.31 6.97
CA MET A 100 11.53 14.90 7.34
C MET A 100 12.84 14.18 6.99
N ASP A 101 13.34 13.34 7.90
CA ASP A 101 14.46 12.44 7.66
C ASP A 101 13.91 11.04 7.36
N ASP A 102 13.91 10.66 6.08
CA ASP A 102 13.36 9.37 5.61
C ASP A 102 14.07 8.16 6.22
N PHE A 103 15.38 8.27 6.49
CA PHE A 103 16.15 7.17 7.08
C PHE A 103 15.86 6.96 8.56
N ARG A 104 15.52 8.02 9.27
CA ARG A 104 15.24 7.99 10.72
C ARG A 104 13.77 8.09 11.05
N HIS A 105 12.89 8.19 10.05
CA HIS A 105 11.43 8.37 10.22
C HIS A 105 11.06 9.54 11.13
N LYS A 106 11.91 10.61 11.13
CA LYS A 106 11.62 11.80 11.90
C LYS A 106 10.49 12.60 11.26
N THR A 107 9.60 13.13 12.06
CA THR A 107 8.53 14.00 11.62
C THR A 107 9.10 15.31 11.02
N GLU A 108 8.48 15.79 9.97
CA GLU A 108 8.66 17.16 9.52
C GLU A 108 8.01 18.10 10.52
N SER A 109 8.69 19.19 10.88
CA SER A 109 8.17 20.15 11.82
C SER A 109 8.50 21.57 11.42
N PHE A 110 7.64 22.50 11.82
CA PHE A 110 7.81 23.92 11.56
C PHE A 110 7.00 24.75 12.57
N ARG A 111 7.27 26.05 12.61
CA ARG A 111 6.57 27.00 13.46
C ARG A 111 5.93 28.10 12.62
N VAL A 112 4.73 28.55 13.03
CA VAL A 112 4.08 29.75 12.52
C VAL A 112 3.64 30.60 13.70
N GLY A 113 4.23 31.78 13.85
CA GLY A 113 4.09 32.56 15.09
C GLY A 113 4.58 31.76 16.30
N ASP A 114 3.74 31.58 17.30
CA ASP A 114 4.06 30.79 18.50
C ASP A 114 3.60 29.31 18.40
N GLN A 115 2.96 28.92 17.30
CA GLN A 115 2.39 27.57 17.15
C GLN A 115 3.35 26.63 16.41
N TRP A 116 3.65 25.47 17.04
CA TRP A 116 4.40 24.38 16.46
C TRP A 116 3.48 23.38 15.77
N PHE A 117 3.93 22.90 14.60
CA PHE A 117 3.31 21.83 13.84
C PHE A 117 4.33 20.73 13.58
N ALA A 118 3.89 19.49 13.68
CA ALA A 118 4.70 18.32 13.33
C ALA A 118 3.80 17.28 12.67
N TYR A 119 4.27 16.71 11.54
CA TYR A 119 3.54 15.69 10.78
C TYR A 119 4.50 14.76 10.04
N SER A 120 3.97 13.64 9.57
CA SER A 120 4.76 12.65 8.82
C SER A 120 3.87 11.92 7.84
N ASP A 121 4.38 11.61 6.67
CA ASP A 121 3.70 10.81 5.65
C ASP A 121 3.46 9.37 6.08
N TYR A 122 4.24 8.89 7.04
CA TYR A 122 4.11 7.54 7.60
C TYR A 122 2.95 7.41 8.59
N ILE A 123 2.39 8.53 9.04
CA ILE A 123 1.28 8.54 10.00
C ILE A 123 -0.02 8.83 9.24
N GLY A 124 -0.91 7.85 9.21
CA GLY A 124 -2.24 7.99 8.64
C GLY A 124 -3.14 8.86 9.52
N THR A 125 -3.12 10.17 9.33
CA THR A 125 -4.00 11.13 10.01
C THR A 125 -5.07 11.66 9.06
N GLY A 126 -6.19 12.16 9.61
CA GLY A 126 -7.19 12.89 8.82
C GLY A 126 -6.70 14.27 8.37
N GLY A 127 -5.60 14.79 8.94
CA GLY A 127 -5.05 16.10 8.63
C GLY A 127 -4.01 16.10 7.50
N PHE A 128 -3.42 17.28 7.28
CA PHE A 128 -2.29 17.44 6.36
C PHE A 128 -1.07 16.66 6.85
N ASN A 129 -0.48 15.86 5.96
CA ASN A 129 0.65 15.00 6.27
C ASN A 129 1.66 14.85 5.12
N THR A 130 1.62 15.68 4.09
CA THR A 130 2.53 15.59 2.94
C THR A 130 3.82 16.33 3.24
N SER A 131 4.92 15.62 3.46
CA SER A 131 6.23 16.20 3.77
C SER A 131 6.87 16.85 2.54
N SER A 132 7.82 17.74 2.77
CA SER A 132 8.59 18.43 1.72
C SER A 132 9.42 17.46 0.89
N THR A 133 9.93 16.37 1.48
CA THR A 133 10.64 15.29 0.80
C THR A 133 9.74 14.52 -0.17
N HIS A 134 8.44 14.52 0.08
CA HIS A 134 7.43 13.88 -0.77
C HIS A 134 6.54 14.89 -1.50
N GLY A 135 7.09 16.07 -1.82
CA GLY A 135 6.41 17.06 -2.64
C GLY A 135 5.50 18.03 -1.89
N GLY A 136 5.51 18.01 -0.56
CA GLY A 136 4.81 18.98 0.26
C GLY A 136 5.32 20.42 0.03
N PRO A 137 4.46 21.41 0.16
CA PRO A 137 4.80 22.80 -0.16
C PRO A 137 5.55 23.53 0.94
N ILE A 138 5.56 22.99 2.17
CA ILE A 138 6.11 23.68 3.33
C ILE A 138 7.63 23.80 3.20
N ARG A 139 8.13 25.01 3.44
CA ARG A 139 9.56 25.37 3.43
C ARG A 139 9.78 26.60 4.28
N GLU A 140 10.99 26.79 4.71
CA GLU A 140 11.40 27.99 5.45
C GLU A 140 11.02 29.27 4.70
N GLY A 141 10.46 30.23 5.40
CA GLY A 141 10.10 31.52 4.84
C GLY A 141 8.78 31.57 4.07
N LEU A 142 8.07 30.43 3.87
CA LEU A 142 6.79 30.42 3.18
C LEU A 142 5.70 31.13 4.01
N GLN A 143 4.93 32.02 3.38
CA GLN A 143 3.75 32.63 4.01
C GLN A 143 2.58 31.66 3.96
N VAL A 144 2.03 31.33 5.14
CA VAL A 144 0.94 30.35 5.27
C VAL A 144 -0.15 30.85 6.20
N ARG A 145 -1.37 30.35 5.95
CA ARG A 145 -2.48 30.38 6.89
C ARG A 145 -2.86 28.95 7.22
N VAL A 146 -2.76 28.57 8.48
CA VAL A 146 -2.98 27.22 8.98
C VAL A 146 -4.21 27.21 9.86
N THR A 147 -5.22 26.42 9.48
CA THR A 147 -6.35 26.08 10.35
C THR A 147 -6.07 24.73 10.96
N TYR A 148 -6.15 24.61 12.29
CA TYR A 148 -5.74 23.41 13.00
C TYR A 148 -6.62 23.09 14.20
N VAL A 149 -6.57 21.82 14.61
CA VAL A 149 -7.30 21.26 15.76
C VAL A 149 -6.32 20.40 16.57
N GLY A 150 -5.95 20.85 17.78
CA GLY A 150 -5.03 20.10 18.65
C GLY A 150 -3.69 19.79 17.99
N GLY A 151 -3.15 20.71 17.17
CA GLY A 151 -1.90 20.51 16.41
C GLY A 151 -2.04 19.81 15.06
N THR A 152 -3.20 19.20 14.76
CA THR A 152 -3.48 18.61 13.44
C THR A 152 -3.95 19.68 12.46
N ILE A 153 -3.26 19.81 11.33
CA ILE A 153 -3.59 20.78 10.27
C ILE A 153 -4.80 20.26 9.50
N VAL A 154 -5.93 20.99 9.57
CA VAL A 154 -7.17 20.63 8.86
C VAL A 154 -7.39 21.45 7.59
N ARG A 155 -6.75 22.61 7.48
CA ARG A 155 -6.68 23.42 6.27
C ARG A 155 -5.36 24.16 6.22
N LEU A 156 -4.73 24.12 5.06
CA LEU A 156 -3.48 24.78 4.78
C LEU A 156 -3.64 25.65 3.55
N GLU A 157 -3.34 26.95 3.69
CA GLU A 157 -3.30 27.90 2.60
C GLU A 157 -1.90 28.49 2.54
N ALA A 158 -1.35 28.67 1.36
CA ALA A 158 -0.02 29.23 1.19
C ALA A 158 0.01 30.31 0.09
N ALA A 159 0.87 31.29 0.25
CA ALA A 159 1.05 32.35 -0.73
C ALA A 159 2.21 32.01 -1.69
N GLY A 160 2.04 32.32 -2.98
CA GLY A 160 3.13 32.24 -3.98
C GLY A 160 3.51 30.81 -4.38
N LEU A 161 2.58 29.86 -4.30
CA LEU A 161 2.80 28.50 -4.82
C LEU A 161 2.73 28.51 -6.35
N GLN A 162 3.75 27.92 -6.97
CA GLN A 162 3.65 27.54 -8.38
C GLN A 162 2.90 26.20 -8.49
N HIS A 163 1.81 26.21 -9.23
CA HIS A 163 0.98 25.02 -9.46
C HIS A 163 1.80 23.92 -10.15
N ARG A 164 2.27 22.93 -9.39
CA ARG A 164 2.75 21.67 -9.97
C ARG A 164 1.54 20.81 -10.31
N GLY A 165 1.30 20.61 -11.60
CA GLY A 165 0.11 19.97 -12.10
C GLY A 165 -0.18 18.58 -11.48
N SER A 166 -1.46 18.32 -11.22
CA SER A 166 -1.98 17.10 -10.58
C SER A 166 -1.85 15.80 -11.41
N TRP A 167 -1.35 15.88 -12.66
CA TRP A 167 -1.22 14.71 -13.55
C TRP A 167 -0.24 13.64 -13.03
N ALA A 168 0.81 14.05 -12.31
CA ALA A 168 1.79 13.14 -11.76
C ALA A 168 1.18 12.20 -10.71
N HIS A 169 0.26 12.72 -9.90
CA HIS A 169 -0.46 11.92 -8.89
C HIS A 169 -1.37 10.87 -9.55
N GLY A 170 -2.11 11.26 -10.60
CA GLY A 170 -2.92 10.32 -11.38
C GLY A 170 -2.09 9.23 -12.05
N LEU A 171 -0.93 9.59 -12.60
CA LEU A 171 0.01 8.64 -13.20
C LEU A 171 0.54 7.65 -12.17
N ALA A 172 0.93 8.10 -10.97
CA ALA A 172 1.43 7.23 -9.92
C ALA A 172 0.36 6.21 -9.47
N ILE A 173 -0.90 6.61 -9.34
CA ILE A 173 -2.02 5.71 -9.02
C ILE A 173 -2.21 4.68 -10.14
N ALA A 174 -2.19 5.11 -11.39
CA ALA A 174 -2.35 4.21 -12.54
C ALA A 174 -1.22 3.17 -12.62
N LEU A 175 0.03 3.56 -12.35
CA LEU A 175 1.18 2.66 -12.34
C LEU A 175 1.15 1.67 -11.17
N ARG A 176 0.68 2.08 -9.98
CA ARG A 176 0.43 1.15 -8.86
C ARG A 176 -0.61 0.09 -9.23
N ALA A 177 -1.73 0.51 -9.81
CA ALA A 177 -2.78 -0.39 -10.25
C ALA A 177 -2.28 -1.37 -11.33
N LEU A 178 -1.49 -0.88 -12.30
CA LEU A 178 -0.87 -1.71 -13.33
C LEU A 178 0.10 -2.73 -12.73
N GLY A 179 0.95 -2.33 -11.79
CA GLY A 179 1.89 -3.23 -11.10
C GLY A 179 1.16 -4.37 -10.37
N LEU A 180 0.11 -4.04 -9.65
CA LEU A 180 -0.72 -5.04 -8.96
C LEU A 180 -1.43 -5.98 -9.96
N LEU A 181 -1.97 -5.45 -11.04
CA LEU A 181 -2.64 -6.24 -12.08
C LEU A 181 -1.67 -7.23 -12.74
N LEU A 182 -0.47 -6.80 -13.08
CA LEU A 182 0.59 -7.65 -13.65
C LEU A 182 0.97 -8.78 -12.69
N PHE A 183 1.16 -8.46 -11.41
CA PHE A 183 1.49 -9.47 -10.41
C PHE A 183 0.39 -10.51 -10.24
N VAL A 184 -0.86 -10.08 -10.08
CA VAL A 184 -2.01 -11.00 -9.88
C VAL A 184 -2.24 -11.86 -11.12
N SER A 185 -2.22 -11.27 -12.32
CA SER A 185 -2.45 -11.99 -13.57
C SER A 185 -1.33 -13.01 -13.86
N ALA A 186 -0.08 -12.63 -13.64
CA ALA A 186 1.06 -13.54 -13.79
C ALA A 186 1.00 -14.70 -12.79
N GLY A 187 0.65 -14.42 -11.52
CA GLY A 187 0.45 -15.45 -10.51
C GLY A 187 -0.67 -16.41 -10.85
N ALA A 188 -1.81 -15.92 -11.31
CA ALA A 188 -2.95 -16.76 -11.73
C ALA A 188 -2.60 -17.63 -12.94
N ALA A 189 -1.88 -17.09 -13.93
CA ALA A 189 -1.44 -17.83 -15.10
C ALA A 189 -0.44 -18.94 -14.72
N LEU A 190 0.56 -18.63 -13.88
CA LEU A 190 1.50 -19.61 -13.37
C LEU A 190 0.79 -20.72 -12.59
N GLN A 191 -0.14 -20.36 -11.70
CA GLN A 191 -0.93 -21.29 -10.92
C GLN A 191 -1.75 -22.24 -11.81
N SER A 192 -2.33 -21.74 -12.91
CA SER A 192 -3.09 -22.57 -13.85
C SER A 192 -2.19 -23.61 -14.54
N LEU A 193 -0.97 -23.24 -14.86
CA LEU A 193 0.03 -24.13 -15.46
C LEU A 193 0.50 -25.18 -14.48
N ILE A 194 0.82 -24.80 -13.24
CA ILE A 194 1.20 -25.71 -12.15
C ILE A 194 0.12 -26.77 -11.93
N ARG A 195 -1.18 -26.39 -11.93
CA ARG A 195 -2.29 -27.35 -11.81
C ARG A 195 -2.33 -28.36 -12.95
N ARG A 196 -1.99 -27.98 -14.18
CA ARG A 196 -1.90 -28.90 -15.31
C ARG A 196 -0.74 -29.86 -15.14
N LEU A 197 0.42 -29.38 -14.71
CA LEU A 197 1.61 -30.20 -14.45
C LEU A 197 1.41 -31.18 -13.28
N ALA A 198 0.65 -30.82 -12.27
CA ALA A 198 0.38 -31.66 -11.11
C ALA A 198 -0.23 -33.02 -11.45
N ARG A 199 -0.92 -33.15 -12.60
CA ARG A 199 -1.49 -34.42 -13.09
C ARG A 199 -0.43 -35.43 -13.53
N TYR A 200 0.77 -34.95 -13.87
CA TYR A 200 1.87 -35.77 -14.39
C TYR A 200 2.99 -36.01 -13.37
N ARG A 201 2.76 -35.61 -12.13
CA ARG A 201 3.75 -35.74 -11.06
C ARG A 201 3.90 -37.18 -10.61
N THR A 202 5.15 -37.67 -10.55
CA THR A 202 5.49 -39.05 -10.17
C THR A 202 6.23 -39.15 -8.84
N GLY A 203 6.80 -38.04 -8.34
CA GLY A 203 7.57 -38.02 -7.10
C GLY A 203 6.72 -37.71 -5.87
N ASP A 204 7.16 -38.18 -4.70
CA ASP A 204 6.59 -37.80 -3.42
C ASP A 204 6.75 -36.31 -3.21
N PRO A 205 5.71 -35.58 -2.75
CA PRO A 205 5.80 -34.15 -2.50
C PRO A 205 6.72 -33.91 -1.30
N THR A 206 7.98 -33.59 -1.59
CA THR A 206 8.94 -33.24 -0.56
C THR A 206 8.53 -31.94 0.13
N SER A 207 8.72 -31.92 1.42
CA SER A 207 8.69 -30.81 2.38
C SER A 207 8.09 -29.47 1.91
N TRP A 208 7.03 -29.05 2.54
CA TRP A 208 6.33 -27.76 2.37
C TRP A 208 7.21 -26.50 2.61
N TRP A 209 8.45 -26.66 3.15
CA TRP A 209 9.41 -25.58 3.43
C TRP A 209 10.27 -25.16 2.22
N HIS A 210 10.35 -25.97 1.16
CA HIS A 210 11.06 -25.56 -0.03
C HIS A 210 10.16 -24.62 -0.83
N TRP A 211 10.69 -23.49 -1.21
CA TRP A 211 10.04 -22.50 -2.07
C TRP A 211 9.48 -23.22 -3.31
N GLY A 212 8.21 -23.60 -3.22
CA GLY A 212 7.56 -24.66 -4.01
C GLY A 212 7.64 -24.52 -5.52
N TRP A 213 7.94 -23.34 -6.04
CA TRP A 213 8.03 -23.08 -7.46
C TRP A 213 9.36 -23.54 -8.11
N MET A 214 10.49 -23.56 -7.37
CA MET A 214 11.75 -24.14 -7.89
C MET A 214 11.66 -25.66 -7.99
N GLU A 215 10.98 -26.30 -7.07
CA GLU A 215 10.81 -27.74 -7.03
C GLU A 215 9.74 -28.20 -8.03
N GLU A 216 8.72 -27.38 -8.28
CA GLU A 216 7.69 -27.63 -9.28
C GLU A 216 8.18 -27.47 -10.72
N THR A 217 9.35 -26.88 -10.94
CA THR A 217 10.02 -26.82 -12.25
C THR A 217 11.12 -27.87 -12.42
N ASN A 218 11.34 -28.77 -11.43
CA ASN A 218 12.31 -29.85 -11.55
C ASN A 218 11.75 -30.97 -12.43
N PRO A 219 12.37 -31.29 -13.58
CA PRO A 219 11.88 -32.31 -14.50
C PRO A 219 11.78 -33.69 -13.87
N ASN A 220 12.65 -34.04 -12.91
CA ASN A 220 12.71 -35.35 -12.27
C ASN A 220 11.45 -35.68 -11.45
N ASN A 221 10.62 -34.68 -11.14
CA ASN A 221 9.38 -34.85 -10.39
C ASN A 221 8.18 -35.24 -11.27
N TYR A 222 8.38 -35.42 -12.58
CA TYR A 222 7.31 -35.63 -13.55
C TYR A 222 7.54 -36.87 -14.42
N SER A 223 6.43 -37.47 -14.89
CA SER A 223 6.45 -38.49 -15.93
C SER A 223 7.04 -37.94 -17.25
N SER A 224 7.39 -38.80 -18.19
CA SER A 224 7.90 -38.37 -19.52
C SER A 224 6.98 -37.38 -20.22
N GLU A 225 5.67 -37.59 -20.13
CA GLU A 225 4.67 -36.65 -20.69
C GLU A 225 4.66 -35.31 -19.94
N GLY A 226 4.81 -35.34 -18.59
CA GLY A 226 4.92 -34.16 -17.76
C GLY A 226 6.18 -33.34 -18.02
N GLN A 227 7.31 -34.03 -18.26
CA GLN A 227 8.57 -33.40 -18.68
C GLN A 227 8.43 -32.68 -20.02
N ALA A 228 7.83 -33.32 -21.02
CA ALA A 228 7.58 -32.72 -22.32
C ALA A 228 6.66 -31.48 -22.22
N LEU A 229 5.64 -31.52 -21.34
CA LEU A 229 4.77 -30.37 -21.07
C LEU A 229 5.53 -29.25 -20.35
N LEU A 230 6.40 -29.59 -19.39
CA LEU A 230 7.24 -28.64 -18.66
C LEU A 230 8.19 -27.91 -19.61
N ASP A 231 8.89 -28.64 -20.49
CA ASP A 231 9.82 -28.08 -21.46
C ASP A 231 9.10 -27.15 -22.44
N LYS A 232 7.96 -27.58 -22.98
CA LYS A 232 7.11 -26.72 -23.83
C LYS A 232 6.62 -25.46 -23.10
N SER A 233 6.51 -25.52 -21.80
CA SER A 233 5.98 -24.43 -20.96
C SER A 233 7.08 -23.57 -20.33
N ARG A 234 8.35 -23.95 -20.44
CA ARG A 234 9.49 -23.33 -19.74
C ARG A 234 9.60 -21.82 -20.01
N THR A 235 9.47 -21.42 -21.27
CA THR A 235 9.48 -19.99 -21.65
C THR A 235 8.31 -19.24 -21.05
N ARG A 236 7.13 -19.85 -20.97
CA ARG A 236 5.94 -19.25 -20.34
C ARG A 236 6.10 -19.09 -18.83
N ILE A 237 6.67 -20.10 -18.16
CA ILE A 237 6.98 -20.04 -16.72
C ILE A 237 7.92 -18.86 -16.45
N LEU A 238 9.01 -18.78 -17.20
CA LEU A 238 9.97 -17.67 -17.08
C LEU A 238 9.31 -16.31 -17.34
N ALA A 239 8.50 -16.21 -18.39
CA ALA A 239 7.77 -14.97 -18.70
C ALA A 239 6.82 -14.55 -17.56
N PHE A 240 6.08 -15.48 -16.95
CA PHE A 240 5.20 -15.19 -15.82
C PHE A 240 5.97 -14.74 -14.58
N GLN A 241 7.12 -15.36 -14.30
CA GLN A 241 7.99 -14.96 -13.22
C GLN A 241 8.54 -13.55 -13.41
N VAL A 242 9.05 -13.25 -14.60
CA VAL A 242 9.55 -11.90 -14.95
C VAL A 242 8.43 -10.86 -14.84
N LEU A 243 7.23 -11.14 -15.36
CA LEU A 243 6.10 -10.23 -15.24
C LEU A 243 5.67 -10.01 -13.80
N ALA A 244 5.68 -11.04 -12.96
CA ALA A 244 5.39 -10.92 -11.54
C ALA A 244 6.42 -10.02 -10.83
N PHE A 245 7.72 -10.22 -11.11
CA PHE A 245 8.78 -9.35 -10.57
C PHE A 245 8.65 -7.90 -11.03
N ILE A 246 8.37 -7.67 -12.31
CA ILE A 246 8.13 -6.33 -12.86
C ILE A 246 6.93 -5.69 -12.16
N GLY A 247 5.83 -6.43 -12.01
CA GLY A 247 4.63 -5.96 -11.31
C GLY A 247 4.91 -5.53 -9.87
N VAL A 248 5.65 -6.36 -9.12
CA VAL A 248 6.08 -6.05 -7.75
C VAL A 248 7.00 -4.83 -7.72
N ALA A 249 8.00 -4.76 -8.62
CA ALA A 249 8.92 -3.64 -8.69
C ALA A 249 8.19 -2.31 -8.99
N ILE A 250 7.28 -2.30 -9.96
CA ILE A 250 6.45 -1.13 -10.27
C ILE A 250 5.61 -0.74 -9.04
N PHE A 251 4.92 -1.71 -8.42
CA PHE A 251 4.08 -1.45 -7.26
C PHE A 251 4.88 -0.85 -6.09
N ILE A 252 6.02 -1.45 -5.76
CA ILE A 252 6.91 -0.97 -4.68
C ILE A 252 7.44 0.43 -5.02
N THR A 253 7.99 0.62 -6.22
CA THR A 253 8.56 1.91 -6.63
C THR A 253 7.52 3.04 -6.51
N PHE A 254 6.32 2.84 -7.03
CA PHE A 254 5.29 3.86 -6.99
C PHE A 254 4.50 3.94 -5.68
N THR A 255 4.69 2.98 -4.76
CA THR A 255 4.12 3.04 -3.42
C THR A 255 5.05 3.74 -2.43
N PHE A 256 6.34 3.50 -2.53
CA PHE A 256 7.32 3.97 -1.55
C PHE A 256 8.20 5.12 -2.06
N PHE A 257 8.43 5.24 -3.36
CA PHE A 257 9.35 6.23 -3.93
C PHE A 257 8.70 7.29 -4.81
N ALA A 258 7.47 7.07 -5.32
CA ALA A 258 6.75 8.05 -6.12
C ALA A 258 5.73 8.81 -5.27
N HIS A 259 6.21 9.64 -4.40
CA HIS A 259 5.40 10.62 -3.67
C HIS A 259 5.50 11.96 -4.39
N TRP A 260 4.75 12.08 -5.49
CA TRP A 260 4.66 13.32 -6.28
C TRP A 260 3.45 14.15 -5.88
#